data_f160dc2a61639a7c69e8a7e32d064739
#
_entry.id   f160dc2a61639a7c69e8a7e32d064739
#
_cell.length_a   1.000
_cell.length_b   1.000
_cell.length_c   1.000
_cell.angle_alpha   90.00
_cell.angle_beta   90.00
_cell.angle_gamma   90.00
#
_symmetry.space_group_name_H-M   'P 1'
#
loop_
_entity.id
_entity.type
_entity.pdbx_description
1 polymer ?
#
loop_
_entity_poly.entity_id
_entity_poly.type
_entity_poly.pdbx_seq_one_letter_code
_entity_poly.pdbx_strand_id
1 'polypeptide(L)'
;MRGIMARKEMITIDKILDTAFAMTREEGFANVTARRVAAKAGCSTQPIFRVYKNMEELWDAVYERAAAYFLDYYSLYPRTGKTPFANLGMAYIAFAREERHLFELLFVSDNQDGKHKKKSMYEILNGDAGNVVYEINLAR
;
A
#
# COMPACT_ATOMS: atom_id res chain seq x y z
N MET A 1 -16.30 8.89 -31.34
CA MET A 1 -15.13 9.71 -31.03
C MET A 1 -15.30 10.55 -29.79
N ARG A 2 -16.42 11.23 -29.63
CA ARG A 2 -16.70 12.02 -28.41
C ARG A 2 -16.66 11.22 -27.13
N GLY A 3 -17.16 9.98 -27.14
CA GLY A 3 -17.14 9.12 -25.96
C GLY A 3 -15.74 8.75 -25.48
N ILE A 4 -14.77 8.69 -26.39
CA ILE A 4 -13.38 8.40 -26.06
C ILE A 4 -12.73 9.60 -25.38
N MET A 5 -13.02 10.81 -25.83
CA MET A 5 -12.52 12.05 -25.23
C MET A 5 -13.08 12.22 -23.81
N ALA A 6 -14.37 12.04 -23.64
CA ALA A 6 -15.01 12.12 -22.34
C ALA A 6 -14.44 11.09 -21.36
N ARG A 7 -14.13 9.87 -21.81
CA ARG A 7 -13.52 8.82 -20.97
C ARG A 7 -12.10 9.17 -20.54
N LYS A 8 -11.32 9.83 -21.40
CA LYS A 8 -9.97 10.30 -21.03
C LYS A 8 -10.01 11.36 -19.94
N GLU A 9 -11.05 12.17 -19.92
CA GLU A 9 -11.21 13.21 -18.91
C GLU A 9 -11.68 12.64 -17.56
N MET A 10 -12.16 11.39 -17.54
CA MET A 10 -12.70 10.74 -16.36
C MET A 10 -11.70 9.78 -15.70
N ILE A 11 -10.48 10.25 -15.48
CA ILE A 11 -9.52 9.49 -14.69
C ILE A 11 -10.03 9.47 -13.25
N THR A 12 -10.28 8.27 -12.75
CA THR A 12 -10.83 8.06 -11.40
C THR A 12 -9.73 8.07 -10.35
N ILE A 13 -10.13 8.29 -9.09
CA ILE A 13 -9.28 8.15 -7.91
C ILE A 13 -8.65 6.75 -7.91
N ASP A 14 -9.46 5.72 -8.19
CA ASP A 14 -9.01 4.33 -8.21
C ASP A 14 -7.93 4.10 -9.25
N LYS A 15 -8.06 4.69 -10.43
CA LYS A 15 -7.05 4.55 -11.50
C LYS A 15 -5.72 5.18 -11.08
N ILE A 16 -5.76 6.34 -10.48
CA ILE A 16 -4.56 7.04 -9.99
C ILE A 16 -3.89 6.21 -8.89
N LEU A 17 -4.67 5.77 -7.92
CA LEU A 17 -4.14 4.98 -6.81
C LEU A 17 -3.62 3.62 -7.26
N ASP A 18 -4.34 2.92 -8.13
CA ASP A 18 -3.90 1.64 -8.70
C ASP A 18 -2.57 1.80 -9.43
N THR A 19 -2.42 2.87 -10.20
CA THR A 19 -1.19 3.16 -10.95
C THR A 19 -0.03 3.43 -9.99
N ALA A 20 -0.24 4.30 -9.00
CA ALA A 20 0.79 4.64 -8.00
C ALA A 20 1.18 3.42 -7.17
N PHE A 21 0.21 2.60 -6.79
CA PHE A 21 0.45 1.38 -6.03
C PHE A 21 1.25 0.36 -6.84
N ALA A 22 0.88 0.12 -8.10
CA ALA A 22 1.61 -0.78 -8.99
C ALA A 22 3.05 -0.32 -9.19
N MET A 23 3.26 0.98 -9.39
CA MET A 23 4.60 1.54 -9.50
C MET A 23 5.41 1.36 -8.22
N THR A 24 4.78 1.51 -7.07
CA THR A 24 5.42 1.30 -5.77
C THR A 24 5.89 -0.15 -5.63
N ARG A 25 5.08 -1.10 -6.01
CA ARG A 25 5.45 -2.52 -5.98
C ARG A 25 6.63 -2.83 -6.88
N GLU A 26 6.65 -2.27 -8.06
CA GLU A 26 7.66 -2.56 -9.08
C GLU A 26 8.98 -1.82 -8.85
N GLU A 27 8.91 -0.56 -8.44
CA GLU A 27 10.06 0.34 -8.46
C GLU A 27 10.38 0.95 -7.09
N GLY A 28 9.50 0.86 -6.13
CA GLY A 28 9.60 1.55 -4.84
C GLY A 28 8.99 2.94 -4.88
N PHE A 29 8.51 3.41 -3.74
CA PHE A 29 7.78 4.68 -3.66
C PHE A 29 8.66 5.89 -4.00
N ALA A 30 9.96 5.82 -3.75
CA ALA A 30 10.88 6.92 -4.07
C ALA A 30 10.83 7.33 -5.55
N ASN A 31 10.45 6.41 -6.43
CA ASN A 31 10.34 6.64 -7.87
C ASN A 31 8.94 7.07 -8.31
N VAL A 32 7.98 7.15 -7.38
CA VAL A 32 6.61 7.53 -7.68
C VAL A 32 6.47 9.04 -7.60
N THR A 33 6.37 9.68 -8.76
CA THR A 33 6.17 11.12 -8.89
C THR A 33 4.87 11.40 -9.62
N ALA A 34 4.30 12.59 -9.45
CA ALA A 34 3.07 12.97 -10.14
C ALA A 34 3.20 12.81 -11.66
N ARG A 35 4.35 13.21 -12.23
CA ARG A 35 4.61 13.09 -13.67
C ARG A 35 4.62 11.64 -14.14
N ARG A 36 5.28 10.77 -13.39
CA ARG A 36 5.39 9.35 -13.75
C ARG A 36 4.06 8.63 -13.60
N VAL A 37 3.32 8.93 -12.52
CA VAL A 37 1.97 8.39 -12.33
C VAL A 37 1.05 8.83 -13.46
N ALA A 38 1.08 10.11 -13.81
CA ALA A 38 0.29 10.65 -14.93
C ALA A 38 0.63 9.96 -16.24
N ALA A 39 1.92 9.81 -16.56
CA ALA A 39 2.37 9.14 -17.77
C ALA A 39 1.87 7.69 -17.83
N LYS A 40 1.99 6.95 -16.72
CA LYS A 40 1.52 5.56 -16.63
C LYS A 40 -0.01 5.45 -16.69
N ALA A 41 -0.72 6.39 -16.09
CA ALA A 41 -2.18 6.42 -16.10
C ALA A 41 -2.76 6.93 -17.44
N GLY A 42 -1.92 7.50 -18.29
CA GLY A 42 -2.34 8.03 -19.59
C GLY A 42 -3.06 9.37 -19.50
N CYS A 43 -2.64 10.22 -18.55
CA CYS A 43 -3.25 11.54 -18.36
C CYS A 43 -2.18 12.60 -18.07
N SER A 44 -2.62 13.86 -17.92
CA SER A 44 -1.77 14.94 -17.40
C SER A 44 -1.70 14.87 -15.88
N THR A 45 -0.90 15.74 -15.23
CA THR A 45 -0.83 15.80 -13.77
C THR A 45 -2.05 16.45 -13.13
N GLN A 46 -2.85 17.17 -13.89
CA GLN A 46 -4.03 17.87 -13.35
C GLN A 46 -5.03 16.96 -12.63
N PRO A 47 -5.46 15.82 -13.21
CA PRO A 47 -6.36 14.92 -12.49
C PRO A 47 -5.81 14.44 -11.15
N ILE A 48 -4.49 14.23 -11.08
CA ILE A 48 -3.85 13.78 -9.83
C ILE A 48 -4.02 14.84 -8.75
N PHE A 49 -3.70 16.11 -9.06
CA PHE A 49 -3.80 17.21 -8.09
C PHE A 49 -5.24 17.69 -7.86
N ARG A 50 -6.18 17.23 -8.66
CA ARG A 50 -7.60 17.44 -8.39
C ARG A 50 -8.08 16.52 -7.27
N VAL A 51 -7.54 15.30 -7.20
CA VAL A 51 -7.91 14.29 -6.20
C VAL A 51 -7.04 14.42 -4.94
N TYR A 52 -5.74 14.55 -5.11
CA TYR A 52 -4.77 14.65 -4.03
C TYR A 52 -4.15 16.04 -4.03
N LYS A 53 -4.24 16.76 -2.92
CA LYS A 53 -3.68 18.13 -2.82
C LYS A 53 -2.19 18.17 -3.14
N ASN A 54 -1.47 17.14 -2.71
CA ASN A 54 -0.02 17.04 -2.84
C ASN A 54 0.39 15.58 -2.87
N MET A 55 1.68 15.32 -3.06
CA MET A 55 2.20 13.96 -3.10
C MET A 55 2.11 13.26 -1.74
N GLU A 56 2.06 14.00 -0.65
CA GLU A 56 1.93 13.42 0.70
C GLU A 56 0.59 12.71 0.86
N GLU A 57 -0.50 13.32 0.38
CA GLU A 57 -1.82 12.68 0.40
C GLU A 57 -1.85 11.41 -0.46
N LEU A 58 -1.20 11.44 -1.63
CA LEU A 58 -1.07 10.25 -2.46
C LEU A 58 -0.21 9.18 -1.75
N TRP A 59 0.88 9.59 -1.12
CA TRP A 59 1.72 8.68 -0.32
C TRP A 59 0.90 8.00 0.77
N ASP A 60 0.10 8.77 1.52
CA ASP A 60 -0.74 8.22 2.58
C ASP A 60 -1.73 7.20 2.03
N ALA A 61 -2.32 7.47 0.87
CA ALA A 61 -3.25 6.54 0.23
C ALA A 61 -2.54 5.25 -0.22
N VAL A 62 -1.35 5.37 -0.79
CA VAL A 62 -0.52 4.21 -1.18
C VAL A 62 -0.11 3.41 0.05
N TYR A 63 0.29 4.08 1.12
CA TYR A 63 0.68 3.44 2.38
C TYR A 63 -0.48 2.64 2.98
N GLU A 64 -1.67 3.24 3.06
CA GLU A 64 -2.85 2.55 3.58
C GLU A 64 -3.21 1.33 2.73
N ARG A 65 -3.08 1.45 1.42
CA ARG A 65 -3.32 0.32 0.53
C ARG A 65 -2.28 -0.78 0.70
N ALA A 66 -1.03 -0.42 0.91
CA ALA A 66 0.05 -1.37 1.19
C ALA A 66 -0.19 -2.10 2.51
N ALA A 67 -0.66 -1.39 3.54
CA ALA A 67 -1.01 -2.00 4.82
C ALA A 67 -2.16 -3.00 4.67
N ALA A 68 -3.20 -2.64 3.93
CA ALA A 68 -4.32 -3.54 3.64
C ALA A 68 -3.86 -4.76 2.83
N TYR A 69 -2.97 -4.56 1.87
CA TYR A 69 -2.38 -5.63 1.09
C TYR A 69 -1.61 -6.62 1.96
N PHE A 70 -0.84 -6.13 2.93
CA PHE A 70 -0.13 -6.99 3.88
C PHE A 70 -1.11 -7.80 4.73
N LEU A 71 -2.20 -7.20 5.21
CA LEU A 71 -3.22 -7.91 5.97
C LEU A 71 -3.83 -9.05 5.16
N ASP A 72 -4.18 -8.81 3.91
CA ASP A 72 -4.70 -9.82 3.01
C ASP A 72 -3.68 -10.93 2.77
N TYR A 73 -2.42 -10.54 2.53
CA TYR A 73 -1.32 -11.49 2.35
C TYR A 73 -1.16 -12.40 3.57
N TYR A 74 -1.14 -11.81 4.76
CA TYR A 74 -1.04 -12.56 6.01
C TYR A 74 -2.24 -13.50 6.19
N SER A 75 -3.45 -13.01 5.93
CA SER A 75 -4.68 -13.79 6.09
C SER A 75 -4.72 -15.02 5.18
N LEU A 76 -4.15 -14.91 3.99
CA LEU A 76 -4.13 -15.97 2.99
C LEU A 76 -2.90 -16.85 3.07
N TYR A 77 -1.89 -16.47 3.84
CA TYR A 77 -0.64 -17.22 3.94
C TYR A 77 -0.90 -18.55 4.68
N PRO A 78 -0.32 -19.68 4.22
CA PRO A 78 -0.51 -20.97 4.86
C PRO A 78 -0.10 -20.97 6.33
N ARG A 79 -0.99 -21.46 7.18
CA ARG A 79 -0.78 -21.51 8.64
C ARG A 79 -0.15 -22.84 9.04
N THR A 80 1.12 -23.00 8.71
CA THR A 80 1.88 -24.24 8.98
C THR A 80 2.73 -24.16 10.26
N GLY A 81 2.83 -22.98 10.87
CA GLY A 81 3.56 -22.78 12.11
C GLY A 81 2.81 -23.34 13.31
N LYS A 82 3.53 -23.62 14.38
CA LYS A 82 2.97 -24.19 15.61
C LYS A 82 2.14 -23.20 16.41
N THR A 83 2.36 -21.90 16.21
CA THR A 83 1.65 -20.84 16.92
C THR A 83 1.23 -19.75 15.94
N PRO A 84 0.21 -18.94 16.26
CA PRO A 84 -0.15 -17.76 15.46
C PRO A 84 1.01 -16.79 15.29
N PHE A 85 1.84 -16.62 16.30
CA PHE A 85 3.04 -15.77 16.22
C PHE A 85 4.03 -16.31 15.16
N ALA A 86 4.27 -17.63 15.15
CA ALA A 86 5.12 -18.25 14.14
C ALA A 86 4.55 -18.07 12.73
N ASN A 87 3.23 -18.20 12.58
CA ASN A 87 2.56 -17.97 11.29
C ASN A 87 2.74 -16.52 10.82
N LEU A 88 2.60 -15.56 11.71
CA LEU A 88 2.86 -14.16 11.40
C LEU A 88 4.30 -13.95 10.95
N GLY A 89 5.27 -14.50 11.69
CA GLY A 89 6.69 -14.39 11.34
C GLY A 89 7.01 -14.97 9.97
N MET A 90 6.45 -16.13 9.66
CA MET A 90 6.62 -16.77 8.35
C MET A 90 6.05 -15.92 7.23
N ALA A 91 4.85 -15.40 7.39
CA ALA A 91 4.20 -14.52 6.41
C ALA A 91 4.99 -13.22 6.25
N TYR A 92 5.47 -12.64 7.34
CA TYR A 92 6.29 -11.43 7.35
C TYR A 92 7.57 -11.61 6.52
N ILE A 93 8.29 -12.70 6.74
CA ILE A 93 9.52 -13.00 5.99
C ILE A 93 9.22 -13.25 4.51
N ALA A 94 8.17 -14.00 4.22
CA ALA A 94 7.75 -14.26 2.84
C ALA A 94 7.35 -12.97 2.12
N PHE A 95 6.62 -12.09 2.80
CA PHE A 95 6.23 -10.80 2.26
C PHE A 95 7.46 -9.93 1.96
N ALA A 96 8.45 -9.91 2.86
CA ALA A 96 9.69 -9.17 2.64
C ALA A 96 10.42 -9.66 1.39
N ARG A 97 10.33 -10.94 1.10
CA ARG A 97 10.97 -11.56 -0.06
C ARG A 97 10.20 -11.32 -1.35
N GLU A 98 8.89 -11.47 -1.33
CA GLU A 98 8.03 -11.39 -2.51
C GLU A 98 7.62 -9.96 -2.85
N GLU A 99 7.40 -9.14 -1.83
CA GLU A 99 6.94 -7.75 -1.96
C GLU A 99 7.92 -6.80 -1.29
N ARG A 100 9.16 -6.84 -1.76
CA ARG A 100 10.26 -6.08 -1.19
C ARG A 100 9.97 -4.60 -1.02
N HIS A 101 9.43 -3.97 -2.05
CA HIS A 101 9.18 -2.51 -2.02
C HIS A 101 8.04 -2.14 -1.08
N LEU A 102 7.01 -2.96 -0.99
CA LEU A 102 5.94 -2.76 -0.01
C LEU A 102 6.45 -3.00 1.41
N PHE A 103 7.28 -4.01 1.59
CA PHE A 103 7.91 -4.28 2.88
C PHE A 103 8.78 -3.09 3.34
N GLU A 104 9.59 -2.57 2.45
CA GLU A 104 10.41 -1.38 2.73
C GLU A 104 9.56 -0.18 3.11
N LEU A 105 8.48 0.05 2.37
CA LEU A 105 7.56 1.16 2.66
C LEU A 105 6.91 1.03 4.02
N LEU A 106 6.43 -0.17 4.37
CA LEU A 106 5.67 -0.38 5.61
C LEU A 106 6.56 -0.50 6.85
N PHE A 107 7.71 -1.16 6.74
CA PHE A 107 8.44 -1.63 7.91
C PHE A 107 9.87 -1.13 8.02
N VAL A 108 10.49 -0.68 6.94
CA VAL A 108 11.91 -0.35 6.93
C VAL A 108 12.17 1.14 6.78
N SER A 109 11.48 1.81 5.84
CA SER A 109 11.77 3.21 5.54
C SER A 109 11.49 4.11 6.74
N ASP A 110 12.44 4.95 7.07
CA ASP A 110 12.28 5.94 8.12
C ASP A 110 11.41 7.09 7.65
N ASN A 111 10.56 7.55 8.54
CA ASN A 111 9.84 8.79 8.39
C ASN A 111 10.74 9.95 8.81
N GLN A 112 11.82 10.16 8.05
CA GLN A 112 12.84 11.15 8.41
C GLN A 112 12.28 12.57 8.47
N ASP A 113 11.24 12.84 7.71
CA ASP A 113 10.65 14.17 7.64
C ASP A 113 9.58 14.42 8.69
N GLY A 114 9.19 13.41 9.47
CA GLY A 114 8.10 13.52 10.43
C GLY A 114 6.73 13.85 9.81
N LYS A 115 6.68 13.88 8.48
CA LYS A 115 5.49 14.31 7.73
C LYS A 115 4.48 13.18 7.54
N HIS A 116 4.95 11.94 7.57
CA HIS A 116 4.11 10.78 7.32
C HIS A 116 4.01 9.94 8.58
N LYS A 117 2.81 9.74 9.06
CA LYS A 117 2.57 8.89 10.22
C LYS A 117 2.56 7.43 9.78
N LYS A 118 3.61 6.70 10.13
CA LYS A 118 3.67 5.26 9.90
C LYS A 118 2.96 4.51 11.03
N LYS A 119 2.27 3.46 10.65
CA LYS A 119 1.63 2.55 11.59
C LYS A 119 2.64 1.52 12.10
N SER A 120 2.55 1.18 13.37
CA SER A 120 3.27 0.03 13.92
C SER A 120 2.70 -1.27 13.33
N MET A 121 3.44 -2.36 13.45
CA MET A 121 2.92 -3.69 13.10
C MET A 121 1.59 -3.97 13.80
N TYR A 122 1.49 -3.60 15.07
CA TYR A 122 0.27 -3.77 15.85
C TYR A 122 -0.91 -3.02 15.23
N GLU A 123 -0.71 -1.76 14.88
CA GLU A 123 -1.77 -0.94 14.26
C GLU A 123 -2.18 -1.48 12.90
N ILE A 124 -1.24 -1.98 12.10
CA ILE A 124 -1.54 -2.58 10.80
C ILE A 124 -2.39 -3.84 10.99
N LEU A 125 -1.99 -4.71 11.90
CA LEU A 125 -2.70 -5.98 12.15
C LEU A 125 -4.06 -5.76 12.81
N ASN A 126 -4.21 -4.68 13.55
CA ASN A 126 -5.45 -4.34 14.26
C ASN A 126 -6.34 -3.36 13.48
N GLY A 127 -6.06 -3.16 12.20
CA GLY A 127 -6.86 -2.30 11.33
C GLY A 127 -8.28 -2.81 11.14
N ASP A 128 -8.89 -2.50 10.02
CA ASP A 128 -10.31 -2.80 9.74
C ASP A 128 -10.71 -4.27 9.93
N ALA A 129 -9.75 -5.19 9.88
CA ALA A 129 -10.01 -6.61 10.08
C ALA A 129 -10.00 -7.05 11.56
N GLY A 130 -9.64 -6.20 12.46
CA GLY A 130 -9.82 -6.25 13.93
C GLY A 130 -9.35 -7.46 14.72
N ASN A 131 -9.29 -8.64 14.12
CA ASN A 131 -9.20 -9.88 14.88
C ASN A 131 -7.84 -10.58 14.88
N VAL A 132 -6.92 -10.18 14.00
CA VAL A 132 -5.64 -10.89 13.83
C VAL A 132 -4.80 -10.84 15.12
N VAL A 133 -4.70 -9.66 15.71
CA VAL A 133 -3.94 -9.49 16.97
C VAL A 133 -4.62 -10.19 18.12
N TYR A 134 -5.95 -10.17 18.13
CA TYR A 134 -6.74 -10.87 19.13
C TYR A 134 -6.48 -12.39 19.06
N GLU A 135 -6.50 -12.98 17.87
CA GLU A 135 -6.18 -14.39 17.68
C GLU A 135 -4.76 -14.73 18.16
N ILE A 136 -3.79 -13.88 17.83
CA ILE A 136 -2.41 -14.05 18.27
C ILE A 136 -2.31 -14.03 19.79
N ASN A 137 -3.02 -13.12 20.44
CA ASN A 137 -3.01 -12.98 21.89
C ASN A 137 -3.71 -14.13 22.59
N LEU A 138 -4.81 -14.66 22.04
CA LEU A 138 -5.53 -15.79 22.63
C LEU A 138 -4.75 -17.09 22.60
N ALA A 139 -3.83 -17.24 21.65
CA ALA A 139 -3.07 -18.47 21.47
C ALA A 139 -1.83 -18.56 22.36
N ARG A 140 -1.62 -17.58 23.23
CA ARG A 140 -0.59 -17.66 24.27
C ARG A 140 -1.07 -18.61 25.39
#